data_07a736ea045ea413074ac488649e6077
#
_entry.id   07a736ea045ea413074ac488649e6077
#
_cell.length_a   1.000
_cell.length_b   1.000
_cell.length_c   1.000
_cell.angle_alpha   90.00
_cell.angle_beta   90.00
_cell.angle_gamma   90.00
#
_symmetry.space_group_name_H-M   'P 1'
#
loop_
_entity.id
_entity.type
_entity.pdbx_description
1 polymer ?
#
loop_
_entity_poly.entity_id
_entity_poly.type
_entity_poly.pdbx_seq_one_letter_code
_entity_poly.pdbx_strand_id
1 'polypeptide(L)'
;MLNALQSVLSVIIMIGLGFVLAKRGWFEGKAAVLISRLVVSIALPAYMINNLLGGYDRQGLLSMLPGLGIPFVAMISGFILASLLAVLIRIPKGRRGTFASMFSLSNSIFIGLPVNMLLFGDESLPFVLLYYIANTTCFWTIGTLGIANDGAELSGGPKPSLLSLSGLKRLLSPPLVAFIVAVVLIMLEIRLPKWVMDTGKYLGNMTTPLSMLFVGIVVARIDWRKLRFGLDMFVLVAGRFVFTPLIIFLLVKNGDFPVLMKQVFVIQAAMPAITQTPILAEAYKA
;
A
#
# COMPACT_ATOMS: atom_id res chain seq x y z
N MET A 1 19.48 -17.35 -2.29
CA MET A 1 19.84 -16.18 -3.12
C MET A 1 19.35 -16.31 -4.58
N LEU A 2 19.56 -17.43 -5.26
CA LEU A 2 19.13 -17.60 -6.67
C LEU A 2 17.60 -17.45 -6.84
N ASN A 3 16.79 -18.06 -5.97
CA ASN A 3 15.32 -17.97 -6.01
C ASN A 3 14.82 -16.52 -5.82
N ALA A 4 15.42 -15.76 -4.89
CA ALA A 4 15.06 -14.36 -4.70
C ALA A 4 15.40 -13.50 -5.94
N LEU A 5 16.53 -13.77 -6.59
CA LEU A 5 16.90 -13.09 -7.85
C LEU A 5 15.92 -13.41 -8.98
N GLN A 6 15.52 -14.69 -9.12
CA GLN A 6 14.52 -15.12 -10.10
C GLN A 6 13.14 -14.47 -9.83
N SER A 7 12.73 -14.36 -8.56
CA SER A 7 11.49 -13.67 -8.17
C SER A 7 11.50 -12.20 -8.56
N VAL A 8 12.60 -11.49 -8.26
CA VAL A 8 12.77 -10.07 -8.65
C VAL A 8 12.76 -9.92 -10.18
N LEU A 9 13.43 -10.82 -10.91
CA LEU A 9 13.42 -10.80 -12.37
C LEU A 9 12.02 -11.00 -12.94
N SER A 10 11.22 -11.90 -12.36
CA SER A 10 9.82 -12.11 -12.77
C SER A 10 8.97 -10.83 -12.58
N VAL A 11 9.16 -10.11 -11.48
CA VAL A 11 8.51 -8.79 -11.25
C VAL A 11 8.90 -7.80 -12.34
N ILE A 12 10.21 -7.66 -12.60
CA ILE A 12 10.72 -6.72 -13.59
C ILE A 12 10.18 -7.03 -14.99
N ILE A 13 10.12 -8.32 -15.37
CA ILE A 13 9.55 -8.75 -16.65
C ILE A 13 8.08 -8.38 -16.77
N MET A 14 7.26 -8.64 -15.74
CA MET A 14 5.84 -8.31 -15.75
C MET A 14 5.60 -6.78 -15.81
N ILE A 15 6.38 -6.00 -15.06
CA ILE A 15 6.35 -4.53 -15.12
C ILE A 15 6.78 -4.05 -16.51
N GLY A 16 7.86 -4.61 -17.04
CA GLY A 16 8.37 -4.31 -18.39
C GLY A 16 7.33 -4.62 -19.48
N LEU A 17 6.63 -5.74 -19.38
CA LEU A 17 5.55 -6.10 -20.29
C LEU A 17 4.41 -5.05 -20.22
N GLY A 18 3.96 -4.67 -19.03
CA GLY A 18 2.96 -3.62 -18.87
C GLY A 18 3.39 -2.28 -19.47
N PHE A 19 4.67 -1.91 -19.28
CA PHE A 19 5.26 -0.70 -19.85
C PHE A 19 5.27 -0.74 -21.39
N VAL A 20 5.78 -1.81 -21.99
CA VAL A 20 5.88 -1.97 -23.45
C VAL A 20 4.50 -1.97 -24.10
N LEU A 21 3.55 -2.72 -23.56
CA LEU A 21 2.18 -2.78 -24.08
C LEU A 21 1.49 -1.40 -23.98
N ALA A 22 1.71 -0.67 -22.89
CA ALA A 22 1.19 0.70 -22.74
C ALA A 22 1.79 1.66 -23.78
N LYS A 23 3.11 1.58 -24.03
CA LYS A 23 3.76 2.37 -25.08
C LYS A 23 3.30 2.01 -26.49
N ARG A 24 2.85 0.77 -26.72
CA ARG A 24 2.25 0.31 -28.00
C ARG A 24 0.77 0.65 -28.16
N GLY A 25 0.16 1.39 -27.21
CA GLY A 25 -1.24 1.80 -27.30
C GLY A 25 -2.27 0.74 -26.87
N TRP A 26 -1.86 -0.42 -26.31
CA TRP A 26 -2.81 -1.44 -25.86
C TRP A 26 -3.67 -0.98 -24.70
N PHE A 27 -3.16 -0.09 -23.85
CA PHE A 27 -3.81 0.40 -22.66
C PHE A 27 -4.14 1.89 -22.77
N GLU A 28 -5.11 2.22 -23.63
CA GLU A 28 -5.56 3.59 -23.81
C GLU A 28 -6.58 4.03 -22.75
N GLY A 29 -6.74 5.32 -22.58
CA GLY A 29 -7.78 5.93 -21.75
C GLY A 29 -7.81 5.41 -20.31
N LYS A 30 -8.90 4.74 -19.93
CA LYS A 30 -9.19 4.28 -18.57
C LYS A 30 -8.68 2.87 -18.25
N ALA A 31 -7.87 2.24 -19.09
CA ALA A 31 -7.43 0.85 -18.91
C ALA A 31 -6.69 0.63 -17.57
N ALA A 32 -5.81 1.54 -17.16
CA ALA A 32 -5.14 1.46 -15.86
C ALA A 32 -6.15 1.48 -14.70
N VAL A 33 -7.19 2.32 -14.80
CA VAL A 33 -8.27 2.40 -13.80
C VAL A 33 -9.06 1.09 -13.74
N LEU A 34 -9.33 0.47 -14.90
CA LEU A 34 -10.03 -0.81 -14.97
C LEU A 34 -9.22 -1.92 -14.30
N ILE A 35 -7.93 -2.05 -14.64
CA ILE A 35 -7.03 -3.04 -14.03
C ILE A 35 -6.94 -2.83 -12.51
N SER A 36 -6.76 -1.59 -12.06
CA SER A 36 -6.76 -1.25 -10.64
C SER A 36 -8.06 -1.67 -9.94
N ARG A 37 -9.22 -1.44 -10.57
CA ARG A 37 -10.52 -1.88 -10.02
C ARG A 37 -10.64 -3.40 -9.95
N LEU A 38 -10.20 -4.13 -10.97
CA LEU A 38 -10.20 -5.59 -10.96
C LEU A 38 -9.34 -6.14 -9.83
N VAL A 39 -8.15 -5.57 -9.64
CA VAL A 39 -7.27 -5.97 -8.53
C VAL A 39 -7.92 -5.69 -7.18
N VAL A 40 -8.34 -4.45 -6.93
CA VAL A 40 -8.79 -4.02 -5.59
C VAL A 40 -10.18 -4.57 -5.25
N SER A 41 -11.08 -4.71 -6.24
CA SER A 41 -12.47 -5.08 -5.96
C SER A 41 -12.78 -6.57 -6.13
N ILE A 42 -11.91 -7.33 -6.81
CA ILE A 42 -12.16 -8.75 -7.12
C ILE A 42 -10.97 -9.61 -6.71
N ALA A 43 -9.81 -9.43 -7.35
CA ALA A 43 -8.68 -10.34 -7.19
C ALA A 43 -8.14 -10.35 -5.75
N LEU A 44 -7.87 -9.18 -5.20
CA LEU A 44 -7.33 -9.05 -3.85
C LEU A 44 -8.30 -9.52 -2.74
N PRO A 45 -9.60 -9.16 -2.75
CA PRO A 45 -10.57 -9.74 -1.81
C PRO A 45 -10.63 -11.26 -1.86
N ALA A 46 -10.68 -11.85 -3.07
CA ALA A 46 -10.69 -13.28 -3.26
C ALA A 46 -9.39 -13.93 -2.74
N TYR A 47 -8.25 -13.30 -3.04
CA TYR A 47 -6.93 -13.74 -2.55
C TYR A 47 -6.87 -13.74 -1.02
N MET A 48 -7.33 -12.66 -0.36
CA MET A 48 -7.34 -12.53 1.09
C MET A 48 -8.18 -13.60 1.78
N ILE A 49 -9.43 -13.80 1.33
CA ILE A 49 -10.33 -14.81 1.90
C ILE A 49 -9.71 -16.19 1.73
N ASN A 50 -9.25 -16.54 0.55
CA ASN A 50 -8.71 -17.85 0.24
C ASN A 50 -7.47 -18.19 1.10
N ASN A 51 -6.50 -17.28 1.16
CA ASN A 51 -5.25 -17.54 1.87
C ASN A 51 -5.40 -17.48 3.39
N LEU A 52 -6.22 -16.56 3.93
CA LEU A 52 -6.44 -16.51 5.37
C LEU A 52 -7.18 -17.75 5.87
N LEU A 53 -8.26 -18.15 5.21
CA LEU A 53 -9.01 -19.36 5.59
C LEU A 53 -8.22 -20.66 5.35
N GLY A 54 -7.30 -20.67 4.38
CA GLY A 54 -6.47 -21.82 4.07
C GLY A 54 -5.22 -21.96 4.96
N GLY A 55 -4.72 -20.85 5.52
CA GLY A 55 -3.43 -20.81 6.19
C GLY A 55 -3.47 -20.53 7.70
N TYR A 56 -4.60 -20.06 8.25
CA TYR A 56 -4.66 -19.60 9.63
C TYR A 56 -5.88 -20.12 10.37
N ASP A 57 -5.65 -20.50 11.62
CA ASP A 57 -6.66 -20.77 12.63
C ASP A 57 -6.83 -19.55 13.55
N ARG A 58 -7.77 -19.66 14.49
CA ARG A 58 -8.07 -18.61 15.48
C ARG A 58 -6.85 -18.23 16.33
N GLN A 59 -6.06 -19.22 16.76
CA GLN A 59 -4.89 -18.98 17.61
C GLN A 59 -3.78 -18.27 16.85
N GLY A 60 -3.49 -18.72 15.63
CA GLY A 60 -2.50 -18.11 14.75
C GLY A 60 -2.82 -16.64 14.46
N LEU A 61 -4.10 -16.33 14.18
CA LEU A 61 -4.52 -14.97 13.91
C LEU A 61 -4.39 -14.05 15.13
N LEU A 62 -4.82 -14.51 16.31
CA LEU A 62 -4.74 -13.74 17.56
C LEU A 62 -3.29 -13.47 18.00
N SER A 63 -2.38 -14.41 17.75
CA SER A 63 -0.95 -14.25 18.08
C SER A 63 -0.25 -13.15 17.27
N MET A 64 -0.81 -12.75 16.13
CA MET A 64 -0.23 -11.73 15.24
C MET A 64 -0.69 -10.30 15.59
N LEU A 65 -1.85 -10.15 16.25
CA LEU A 65 -2.45 -8.84 16.56
C LEU A 65 -1.53 -7.86 17.29
N PRO A 66 -0.68 -8.28 18.26
CA PRO A 66 0.24 -7.36 18.94
C PRO A 66 1.19 -6.63 17.97
N GLY A 67 1.52 -7.27 16.83
CA GLY A 67 2.34 -6.67 15.79
C GLY A 67 1.69 -5.51 15.03
N LEU A 68 0.37 -5.38 15.07
CA LEU A 68 -0.35 -4.34 14.33
C LEU A 68 0.02 -2.93 14.79
N GLY A 69 0.39 -2.74 16.05
CA GLY A 69 0.79 -1.44 16.60
C GLY A 69 2.06 -0.86 15.95
N ILE A 70 2.98 -1.72 15.50
CA ILE A 70 4.28 -1.29 14.95
C ILE A 70 4.11 -0.44 13.68
N PRO A 71 3.38 -0.89 12.64
CA PRO A 71 3.15 -0.07 11.46
C PRO A 71 2.45 1.25 11.76
N PHE A 72 1.48 1.28 12.70
CA PHE A 72 0.83 2.52 13.11
C PHE A 72 1.83 3.52 13.71
N VAL A 73 2.64 3.08 14.67
CA VAL A 73 3.67 3.93 15.30
C VAL A 73 4.65 4.44 14.25
N ALA A 74 5.11 3.58 13.35
CA ALA A 74 6.06 3.96 12.30
C ALA A 74 5.48 4.97 11.31
N MET A 75 4.22 4.78 10.89
CA MET A 75 3.57 5.68 9.93
C MET A 75 3.25 7.03 10.55
N ILE A 76 2.74 7.06 11.78
CA ILE A 76 2.46 8.30 12.49
C ILE A 76 3.74 9.07 12.77
N SER A 77 4.79 8.40 13.29
CA SER A 77 6.09 9.04 13.52
C SER A 77 6.76 9.51 12.22
N GLY A 78 6.65 8.71 11.14
CA GLY A 78 7.11 9.09 9.81
C GLY A 78 6.37 10.31 9.26
N PHE A 79 5.05 10.39 9.46
CA PHE A 79 4.24 11.53 9.02
C PHE A 79 4.58 12.81 9.80
N ILE A 80 4.79 12.70 11.11
CA ILE A 80 5.23 13.82 11.96
C ILE A 80 6.62 14.29 11.52
N LEU A 81 7.58 13.37 11.36
CA LEU A 81 8.93 13.68 10.89
C LEU A 81 8.89 14.39 9.53
N ALA A 82 8.12 13.85 8.58
CA ALA A 82 7.98 14.44 7.25
C ALA A 82 7.38 15.84 7.30
N SER A 83 6.39 16.06 8.18
CA SER A 83 5.76 17.38 8.37
C SER A 83 6.75 18.41 8.92
N LEU A 84 7.61 17.99 9.87
CA LEU A 84 8.69 18.83 10.41
C LEU A 84 9.74 19.14 9.35
N LEU A 85 10.18 18.13 8.60
CA LEU A 85 11.13 18.30 7.50
C LEU A 85 10.57 19.22 6.41
N ALA A 86 9.27 19.10 6.07
CA ALA A 86 8.62 19.95 5.09
C ALA A 86 8.64 21.45 5.49
N VAL A 87 8.55 21.74 6.79
CA VAL A 87 8.71 23.11 7.31
C VAL A 87 10.18 23.55 7.23
N LEU A 88 11.10 22.70 7.65
CA LEU A 88 12.54 22.98 7.70
C LEU A 88 13.13 23.29 6.31
N ILE A 89 12.79 22.48 5.30
CA ILE A 89 13.22 22.67 3.91
C ILE A 89 12.34 23.64 3.12
N ARG A 90 11.40 24.33 3.82
CA ARG A 90 10.55 25.40 3.28
C ARG A 90 9.63 24.94 2.13
N ILE A 91 9.10 23.73 2.20
CA ILE A 91 8.05 23.30 1.25
C ILE A 91 6.84 24.26 1.37
N PRO A 92 6.27 24.73 0.24
CA PRO A 92 5.06 25.58 0.25
C PRO A 92 3.91 24.94 1.06
N LYS A 93 3.13 25.75 1.79
CA LYS A 93 2.05 25.25 2.65
C LYS A 93 1.08 24.32 1.92
N GLY A 94 0.68 24.67 0.70
CA GLY A 94 -0.23 23.84 -0.11
C GLY A 94 0.37 22.53 -0.68
N ARG A 95 1.53 22.08 -0.21
CA ARG A 95 2.19 20.83 -0.64
C ARG A 95 2.73 19.99 0.50
N ARG A 96 2.64 20.46 1.75
CA ARG A 96 3.25 19.80 2.92
C ARG A 96 2.56 18.50 3.31
N GLY A 97 1.24 18.46 3.26
CA GLY A 97 0.45 17.28 3.59
C GLY A 97 0.62 16.17 2.55
N THR A 98 0.66 16.55 1.27
CA THR A 98 0.96 15.63 0.16
C THR A 98 2.37 15.06 0.31
N PHE A 99 3.38 15.90 0.58
CA PHE A 99 4.74 15.48 0.86
C PHE A 99 4.81 14.50 2.04
N ALA A 100 4.18 14.81 3.17
CA ALA A 100 4.17 13.95 4.35
C ALA A 100 3.48 12.60 4.08
N SER A 101 2.40 12.58 3.29
CA SER A 101 1.72 11.37 2.87
C SER A 101 2.60 10.48 1.98
N MET A 102 3.28 11.07 1.00
CA MET A 102 4.21 10.33 0.12
C MET A 102 5.44 9.83 0.86
N PHE A 103 5.94 10.57 1.84
CA PHE A 103 7.06 10.19 2.67
C PHE A 103 6.73 8.99 3.57
N SER A 104 5.57 8.98 4.24
CA SER A 104 5.26 8.02 5.32
C SER A 104 4.45 6.80 4.86
N LEU A 105 3.60 6.93 3.83
CA LEU A 105 2.64 5.90 3.45
C LEU A 105 3.03 5.18 2.15
N SER A 106 3.07 3.84 2.20
CA SER A 106 3.62 3.01 1.13
C SER A 106 2.54 2.38 0.24
N ASN A 107 2.93 2.00 -0.96
CA ASN A 107 2.13 1.17 -1.85
C ASN A 107 2.18 -0.30 -1.43
N SER A 108 1.55 -0.59 -0.29
CA SER A 108 1.58 -1.90 0.36
C SER A 108 0.86 -3.00 -0.44
N ILE A 109 -0.06 -2.65 -1.34
CA ILE A 109 -0.87 -3.62 -2.09
C ILE A 109 -0.35 -3.85 -3.51
N PHE A 110 -0.28 -2.79 -4.34
CA PHE A 110 0.07 -3.00 -5.75
C PHE A 110 1.53 -3.42 -5.95
N ILE A 111 2.43 -3.00 -5.06
CA ILE A 111 3.85 -3.35 -5.14
C ILE A 111 4.25 -4.21 -3.94
N GLY A 112 3.89 -3.80 -2.74
CA GLY A 112 4.33 -4.45 -1.51
C GLY A 112 3.85 -5.90 -1.37
N LEU A 113 2.57 -6.19 -1.64
CA LEU A 113 2.06 -7.55 -1.57
C LEU A 113 2.75 -8.49 -2.58
N PRO A 114 2.77 -8.20 -3.90
CA PRO A 114 3.46 -9.08 -4.85
C PRO A 114 4.94 -9.27 -4.55
N VAL A 115 5.65 -8.23 -4.14
CA VAL A 115 7.08 -8.33 -3.79
C VAL A 115 7.29 -9.24 -2.59
N ASN A 116 6.51 -9.08 -1.51
CA ASN A 116 6.62 -9.95 -0.33
C ASN A 116 6.25 -11.40 -0.66
N MET A 117 5.19 -11.61 -1.46
CA MET A 117 4.78 -12.96 -1.91
C MET A 117 5.88 -13.66 -2.70
N LEU A 118 6.57 -12.94 -3.57
CA LEU A 118 7.66 -13.49 -4.38
C LEU A 118 8.94 -13.72 -3.58
N LEU A 119 9.20 -12.91 -2.55
CA LEU A 119 10.38 -13.07 -1.69
C LEU A 119 10.19 -14.14 -0.61
N PHE A 120 9.01 -14.21 -0.01
CA PHE A 120 8.76 -14.99 1.20
C PHE A 120 7.62 -16.01 1.08
N GLY A 121 6.92 -16.04 -0.07
CA GLY A 121 5.77 -16.94 -0.27
C GLY A 121 4.50 -16.49 0.45
N ASP A 122 3.50 -17.38 0.42
CA ASP A 122 2.16 -17.15 0.98
C ASP A 122 2.18 -16.91 2.49
N GLU A 123 3.17 -17.42 3.20
CA GLU A 123 3.35 -17.22 4.65
C GLU A 123 3.55 -15.74 5.03
N SER A 124 3.98 -14.89 4.09
CA SER A 124 4.14 -13.45 4.31
C SER A 124 2.81 -12.69 4.36
N LEU A 125 1.75 -13.25 3.78
CA LEU A 125 0.47 -12.56 3.57
C LEU A 125 -0.13 -11.95 4.83
N PRO A 126 -0.24 -12.61 5.98
CA PRO A 126 -0.86 -12.03 7.17
C PRO A 126 -0.12 -10.79 7.65
N PHE A 127 1.21 -10.81 7.59
CA PHE A 127 2.05 -9.66 7.99
C PHE A 127 1.89 -8.50 7.01
N VAL A 128 1.81 -8.80 5.70
CA VAL A 128 1.46 -7.81 4.68
C VAL A 128 0.11 -7.17 4.98
N LEU A 129 -0.88 -7.96 5.39
CA LEU A 129 -2.23 -7.48 5.71
C LEU A 129 -2.26 -6.64 6.98
N LEU A 130 -1.54 -7.02 8.03
CA LEU A 130 -1.39 -6.19 9.23
C LEU A 130 -0.81 -4.81 8.88
N TYR A 131 0.26 -4.79 8.06
CA TYR A 131 0.83 -3.55 7.57
C TYR A 131 -0.16 -2.74 6.73
N TYR A 132 -0.90 -3.41 5.84
CA TYR A 132 -1.91 -2.79 4.97
C TYR A 132 -3.04 -2.14 5.77
N ILE A 133 -3.54 -2.77 6.83
CA ILE A 133 -4.59 -2.21 7.69
C ILE A 133 -4.11 -0.88 8.28
N ALA A 134 -2.92 -0.84 8.87
CA ALA A 134 -2.35 0.37 9.41
C ALA A 134 -2.15 1.44 8.33
N ASN A 135 -1.57 1.04 7.18
CA ASN A 135 -1.29 1.94 6.06
C ASN A 135 -2.57 2.57 5.49
N THR A 136 -3.60 1.75 5.27
CA THR A 136 -4.89 2.21 4.75
C THR A 136 -5.59 3.12 5.75
N THR A 137 -5.58 2.77 7.03
CA THR A 137 -6.15 3.60 8.09
C THR A 137 -5.44 4.95 8.18
N CYS A 138 -4.11 4.97 8.23
CA CYS A 138 -3.32 6.21 8.25
C CYS A 138 -3.53 7.03 6.97
N PHE A 139 -3.64 6.40 5.80
CA PHE A 139 -3.87 7.11 4.55
C PHE A 139 -5.22 7.82 4.52
N TRP A 140 -6.31 7.12 4.86
CA TRP A 140 -7.66 7.69 4.82
C TRP A 140 -7.97 8.64 5.99
N THR A 141 -7.11 8.68 7.02
CA THR A 141 -7.19 9.63 8.12
C THR A 141 -6.18 10.77 7.94
N ILE A 142 -4.97 10.61 8.47
CA ILE A 142 -3.95 11.69 8.49
C ILE A 142 -3.44 12.05 7.08
N GLY A 143 -3.29 11.07 6.19
CA GLY A 143 -2.84 11.30 4.81
C GLY A 143 -3.85 12.13 4.02
N THR A 144 -5.10 11.69 3.99
CA THR A 144 -6.18 12.41 3.29
C THR A 144 -6.41 13.80 3.88
N LEU A 145 -6.35 13.94 5.21
CA LEU A 145 -6.46 15.24 5.87
C LEU A 145 -5.32 16.18 5.45
N GLY A 146 -4.07 15.68 5.42
CA GLY A 146 -2.92 16.46 4.98
C GLY A 146 -3.08 16.97 3.54
N ILE A 147 -3.46 16.08 2.61
CA ILE A 147 -3.67 16.44 1.19
C ILE A 147 -4.83 17.44 1.03
N ALA A 148 -5.93 17.21 1.74
CA ALA A 148 -7.09 18.11 1.68
C ALA A 148 -6.79 19.49 2.29
N ASN A 149 -5.97 19.56 3.36
CA ASN A 149 -5.47 20.84 3.89
C ASN A 149 -4.60 21.59 2.87
N ASP A 150 -3.75 20.87 2.10
CA ASP A 150 -2.97 21.47 1.02
C ASP A 150 -3.89 22.14 -0.02
N GLY A 151 -4.95 21.44 -0.46
CA GLY A 151 -5.92 22.00 -1.39
C GLY A 151 -6.70 23.20 -0.82
N ALA A 152 -7.05 23.17 0.47
CA ALA A 152 -7.69 24.29 1.14
C ALA A 152 -6.78 25.54 1.22
N GLU A 153 -5.49 25.36 1.51
CA GLU A 153 -4.50 26.46 1.52
C GLU A 153 -4.32 27.08 0.12
N LEU A 154 -4.38 26.28 -0.95
CA LEU A 154 -4.26 26.79 -2.33
C LEU A 154 -5.54 27.48 -2.84
N SER A 155 -6.71 26.98 -2.43
CA SER A 155 -8.02 27.50 -2.89
C SER A 155 -8.64 28.57 -1.98
N GLY A 156 -8.07 28.78 -0.77
CA GLY A 156 -8.68 29.64 0.26
C GLY A 156 -9.98 29.06 0.84
N GLY A 157 -10.22 27.75 0.66
CA GLY A 157 -11.43 27.08 1.11
C GLY A 157 -11.42 26.67 2.59
N PRO A 158 -12.56 26.15 3.10
CA PRO A 158 -12.64 25.68 4.48
C PRO A 158 -11.76 24.46 4.69
N LYS A 159 -11.11 24.39 5.87
CA LYS A 159 -10.29 23.24 6.25
C LYS A 159 -11.16 21.99 6.42
N PRO A 160 -10.72 20.83 5.89
CA PRO A 160 -11.47 19.59 5.98
C PRO A 160 -11.53 19.07 7.42
N SER A 161 -12.64 18.39 7.77
CA SER A 161 -12.80 17.69 9.05
C SER A 161 -12.58 16.19 8.90
N LEU A 162 -11.86 15.58 9.87
CA LEU A 162 -11.64 14.12 9.93
C LEU A 162 -12.93 13.33 10.17
N LEU A 163 -13.89 13.90 10.88
CA LEU A 163 -15.10 13.23 11.37
C LEU A 163 -16.25 13.32 10.34
N SER A 164 -16.00 13.04 9.07
CA SER A 164 -17.09 12.96 8.09
C SER A 164 -17.47 11.50 7.84
N LEU A 165 -18.78 11.23 7.71
CA LEU A 165 -19.34 9.90 7.37
C LEU A 165 -18.77 9.38 6.05
N SER A 166 -18.41 10.27 5.13
CA SER A 166 -17.73 9.95 3.88
C SER A 166 -16.30 9.47 4.08
N GLY A 167 -15.59 9.94 5.11
CA GLY A 167 -14.26 9.45 5.49
C GLY A 167 -14.32 8.00 5.97
N LEU A 168 -15.26 7.69 6.85
CA LEU A 168 -15.44 6.33 7.38
C LEU A 168 -15.79 5.31 6.28
N LYS A 169 -16.65 5.68 5.31
CA LYS A 169 -16.97 4.83 4.15
C LYS A 169 -15.75 4.55 3.26
N ARG A 170 -14.77 5.45 3.20
CA ARG A 170 -13.54 5.26 2.42
C ARG A 170 -12.57 4.28 3.08
N LEU A 171 -12.61 4.13 4.41
CA LEU A 171 -11.86 3.12 5.13
C LEU A 171 -12.31 1.71 4.76
N LEU A 172 -13.62 1.49 4.53
CA LEU A 172 -14.21 0.21 4.14
C LEU A 172 -13.91 -0.13 2.66
N SER A 173 -12.61 -0.19 2.32
CA SER A 173 -12.19 -0.67 1.01
C SER A 173 -12.53 -2.15 0.82
N PRO A 174 -12.79 -2.64 -0.42
CA PRO A 174 -13.11 -4.05 -0.67
C PRO A 174 -12.10 -5.03 -0.06
N PRO A 175 -10.77 -4.78 -0.10
CA PRO A 175 -9.82 -5.64 0.58
C PRO A 175 -9.97 -5.66 2.10
N LEU A 176 -10.25 -4.51 2.73
CA LEU A 176 -10.46 -4.46 4.18
C LEU A 176 -11.74 -5.21 4.59
N VAL A 177 -12.82 -5.06 3.81
CA VAL A 177 -14.06 -5.81 4.05
C VAL A 177 -13.80 -7.32 3.92
N ALA A 178 -13.08 -7.76 2.88
CA ALA A 178 -12.70 -9.16 2.69
C ALA A 178 -11.84 -9.70 3.85
N PHE A 179 -10.91 -8.89 4.35
CA PHE A 179 -10.12 -9.24 5.53
C PHE A 179 -11.01 -9.43 6.76
N ILE A 180 -11.91 -8.48 7.04
CA ILE A 180 -12.85 -8.57 8.18
C ILE A 180 -13.73 -9.82 8.04
N VAL A 181 -14.26 -10.10 6.85
CA VAL A 181 -15.06 -11.30 6.58
C VAL A 181 -14.23 -12.55 6.85
N ALA A 182 -13.00 -12.64 6.36
CA ALA A 182 -12.12 -13.79 6.58
C ALA A 182 -11.83 -13.98 8.08
N VAL A 183 -11.54 -12.89 8.81
CA VAL A 183 -11.34 -12.93 10.28
C VAL A 183 -12.58 -13.46 10.99
N VAL A 184 -13.76 -12.96 10.64
CA VAL A 184 -15.03 -13.42 11.25
C VAL A 184 -15.25 -14.90 10.97
N LEU A 185 -15.03 -15.38 9.74
CA LEU A 185 -15.16 -16.79 9.38
C LEU A 185 -14.18 -17.68 10.16
N ILE A 186 -12.93 -17.24 10.34
CA ILE A 186 -11.93 -17.95 11.16
C ILE A 186 -12.35 -17.99 12.63
N MET A 187 -12.80 -16.86 13.19
CA MET A 187 -13.25 -16.79 14.59
C MET A 187 -14.46 -17.67 14.88
N LEU A 188 -15.35 -17.82 13.91
CA LEU A 188 -16.54 -18.68 13.97
C LEU A 188 -16.26 -20.12 13.51
N GLU A 189 -15.03 -20.43 13.11
CA GLU A 189 -14.60 -21.75 12.58
C GLU A 189 -15.43 -22.21 11.38
N ILE A 190 -15.96 -21.28 10.59
CA ILE A 190 -16.79 -21.56 9.42
C ILE A 190 -15.86 -21.91 8.23
N ARG A 191 -16.05 -23.11 7.69
CA ARG A 191 -15.34 -23.57 6.48
C ARG A 191 -16.21 -23.32 5.24
N LEU A 192 -15.62 -22.65 4.25
CA LEU A 192 -16.30 -22.43 2.99
C LEU A 192 -16.28 -23.70 2.11
N PRO A 193 -17.32 -23.95 1.29
CA PRO A 193 -17.35 -25.05 0.35
C PRO A 193 -16.15 -25.02 -0.62
N LYS A 194 -15.69 -26.19 -1.05
CA LYS A 194 -14.53 -26.32 -1.94
C LYS A 194 -14.62 -25.48 -3.21
N TRP A 195 -15.78 -25.45 -3.86
CA TRP A 195 -15.98 -24.66 -5.09
C TRP A 195 -15.81 -23.15 -4.87
N VAL A 196 -16.17 -22.62 -3.69
CA VAL A 196 -15.93 -21.22 -3.32
C VAL A 196 -14.43 -20.96 -3.17
N MET A 197 -13.73 -21.85 -2.46
CA MET A 197 -12.28 -21.75 -2.23
C MET A 197 -11.52 -21.86 -3.56
N ASP A 198 -11.88 -22.81 -4.43
CA ASP A 198 -11.26 -22.98 -5.74
C ASP A 198 -11.46 -21.74 -6.63
N THR A 199 -12.70 -21.21 -6.68
CA THR A 199 -13.00 -19.95 -7.39
C THR A 199 -12.21 -18.79 -6.83
N GLY A 200 -12.17 -18.64 -5.50
CA GLY A 200 -11.37 -17.63 -4.80
C GLY A 200 -9.89 -17.72 -5.14
N LYS A 201 -9.33 -18.94 -5.25
CA LYS A 201 -7.96 -19.18 -5.65
C LYS A 201 -7.67 -18.72 -7.07
N TYR A 202 -8.54 -19.06 -8.04
CA TYR A 202 -8.35 -18.61 -9.43
C TYR A 202 -8.39 -17.09 -9.56
N LEU A 203 -9.39 -16.44 -8.95
CA LEU A 203 -9.51 -14.99 -8.97
C LEU A 203 -8.36 -14.32 -8.21
N GLY A 204 -7.98 -14.88 -7.05
CA GLY A 204 -6.90 -14.36 -6.23
C GLY A 204 -5.54 -14.40 -6.94
N ASN A 205 -5.26 -15.45 -7.69
CA ASN A 205 -4.00 -15.60 -8.44
C ASN A 205 -3.79 -14.51 -9.51
N MET A 206 -4.85 -13.78 -9.90
CA MET A 206 -4.74 -12.63 -10.80
C MET A 206 -4.11 -11.41 -10.11
N THR A 207 -4.04 -11.37 -8.78
CA THR A 207 -3.58 -10.20 -8.01
C THR A 207 -2.17 -9.77 -8.42
N THR A 208 -1.19 -10.65 -8.35
CA THR A 208 0.21 -10.33 -8.67
C THR A 208 0.41 -9.93 -10.14
N PRO A 209 -0.03 -10.71 -11.15
CA PRO A 209 0.18 -10.33 -12.55
C PRO A 209 -0.49 -9.01 -12.91
N LEU A 210 -1.75 -8.81 -12.52
CA LEU A 210 -2.45 -7.57 -12.84
C LEU A 210 -1.86 -6.36 -12.12
N SER A 211 -1.39 -6.52 -10.88
CA SER A 211 -0.71 -5.44 -10.15
C SER A 211 0.58 -5.03 -10.82
N MET A 212 1.39 -5.98 -11.30
CA MET A 212 2.65 -5.69 -11.97
C MET A 212 2.43 -5.04 -13.34
N LEU A 213 1.47 -5.52 -14.11
CA LEU A 213 1.06 -4.86 -15.36
C LEU A 213 0.58 -3.43 -15.10
N PHE A 214 -0.24 -3.21 -14.07
CA PHE A 214 -0.69 -1.87 -13.66
C PHE A 214 0.48 -0.94 -13.37
N VAL A 215 1.47 -1.39 -12.59
CA VAL A 215 2.68 -0.61 -12.31
C VAL A 215 3.40 -0.23 -13.60
N GLY A 216 3.58 -1.18 -14.53
CA GLY A 216 4.19 -0.92 -15.83
C GLY A 216 3.44 0.13 -16.66
N ILE A 217 2.11 0.07 -16.69
CA ILE A 217 1.26 1.05 -17.36
C ILE A 217 1.41 2.44 -16.74
N VAL A 218 1.45 2.53 -15.41
CA VAL A 218 1.61 3.81 -14.70
C VAL A 218 2.99 4.41 -15.01
N VAL A 219 4.05 3.62 -14.93
CA VAL A 219 5.42 4.06 -15.27
C VAL A 219 5.53 4.54 -16.71
N ALA A 220 4.85 3.88 -17.66
CA ALA A 220 4.84 4.28 -19.07
C ALA A 220 4.22 5.67 -19.32
N ARG A 221 3.35 6.14 -18.42
CA ARG A 221 2.67 7.45 -18.50
C ARG A 221 3.46 8.59 -17.88
N ILE A 222 4.57 8.31 -17.19
CA ILE A 222 5.40 9.34 -16.56
C ILE A 222 6.08 10.16 -17.66
N ASP A 223 5.92 11.50 -17.60
CA ASP A 223 6.67 12.44 -18.42
C ASP A 223 8.00 12.77 -17.70
N TRP A 224 9.02 11.99 -18.05
CA TRP A 224 10.36 12.11 -17.45
C TRP A 224 10.99 13.49 -17.65
N ARG A 225 10.56 14.26 -18.66
CA ARG A 225 11.08 15.60 -18.95
C ARG A 225 10.57 16.66 -17.98
N LYS A 226 9.45 16.38 -17.30
CA LYS A 226 8.84 17.28 -16.31
C LYS A 226 9.33 17.03 -14.89
N LEU A 227 10.13 15.98 -14.68
CA LEU A 227 10.69 15.71 -13.35
C LEU A 227 11.69 16.79 -12.96
N ARG A 228 11.43 17.45 -11.83
CA ARG A 228 12.33 18.42 -11.22
C ARG A 228 13.02 17.76 -10.01
N PHE A 229 14.33 17.64 -10.10
CA PHE A 229 15.15 17.11 -9.01
C PHE A 229 15.54 18.25 -8.07
N GLY A 230 14.69 18.57 -7.11
CA GLY A 230 14.95 19.53 -6.06
C GLY A 230 15.29 18.87 -4.72
N LEU A 231 15.63 19.67 -3.71
CA LEU A 231 15.88 19.20 -2.35
C LEU A 231 14.65 18.46 -1.78
N ASP A 232 13.45 18.93 -2.10
CA ASP A 232 12.18 18.29 -1.74
C ASP A 232 12.07 16.86 -2.26
N MET A 233 12.43 16.64 -3.53
CA MET A 233 12.44 15.32 -4.15
C MET A 233 13.50 14.41 -3.51
N PHE A 234 14.71 14.92 -3.27
CA PHE A 234 15.76 14.15 -2.61
C PHE A 234 15.36 13.73 -1.20
N VAL A 235 14.84 14.65 -0.38
CA VAL A 235 14.38 14.36 0.99
C VAL A 235 13.20 13.39 0.98
N LEU A 236 12.28 13.49 0.00
CA LEU A 236 11.17 12.56 -0.16
C LEU A 236 11.66 11.14 -0.44
N VAL A 237 12.58 10.99 -1.41
CA VAL A 237 13.15 9.68 -1.79
C VAL A 237 13.94 9.07 -0.63
N ALA A 238 14.81 9.86 0.01
CA ALA A 238 15.55 9.41 1.20
C ALA A 238 14.58 9.02 2.34
N GLY A 239 13.54 9.81 2.55
CA GLY A 239 12.49 9.53 3.50
C GLY A 239 11.81 8.20 3.25
N ARG A 240 11.37 7.99 2.03
CA ARG A 240 10.60 6.80 1.65
C ARG A 240 11.43 5.52 1.65
N PHE A 241 12.66 5.56 1.13
CA PHE A 241 13.46 4.36 0.91
C PHE A 241 14.52 4.10 1.97
N VAL A 242 14.82 5.09 2.85
CA VAL A 242 15.81 4.95 3.92
C VAL A 242 15.19 5.18 5.29
N PHE A 243 14.60 6.35 5.54
CA PHE A 243 14.14 6.68 6.89
C PHE A 243 12.93 5.85 7.34
N THR A 244 11.92 5.65 6.48
CA THR A 244 10.74 4.87 6.87
C THR A 244 11.05 3.39 7.13
N PRO A 245 11.84 2.68 6.28
CA PRO A 245 12.30 1.33 6.60
C PRO A 245 13.17 1.28 7.85
N LEU A 246 14.01 2.29 8.07
CA LEU A 246 14.85 2.36 9.26
C LEU A 246 14.03 2.53 10.54
N ILE A 247 12.98 3.35 10.52
CA ILE A 247 12.05 3.47 11.66
C ILE A 247 11.44 2.12 12.00
N ILE A 248 10.91 1.41 11.00
CA ILE A 248 10.35 0.05 11.20
C ILE A 248 11.42 -0.89 11.74
N PHE A 249 12.61 -0.92 11.12
CA PHE A 249 13.71 -1.78 11.57
C PHE A 249 14.06 -1.54 13.04
N LEU A 250 14.17 -0.28 13.47
CA LEU A 250 14.47 0.08 14.84
C LEU A 250 13.36 -0.35 15.82
N LEU A 251 12.10 -0.28 15.41
CA LEU A 251 10.97 -0.69 16.21
C LEU A 251 10.88 -2.22 16.40
N VAL A 252 11.28 -2.98 15.37
CA VAL A 252 11.12 -4.45 15.40
C VAL A 252 12.40 -5.19 15.83
N LYS A 253 13.59 -4.57 15.74
CA LYS A 253 14.88 -5.28 15.93
C LYS A 253 14.99 -5.99 17.28
N ASN A 254 14.53 -5.36 18.35
CA ASN A 254 14.63 -5.86 19.72
C ASN A 254 13.33 -6.49 20.26
N GLY A 255 12.24 -6.45 19.46
CA GLY A 255 10.95 -7.03 19.85
C GLY A 255 10.94 -8.56 19.68
N ASP A 256 10.16 -9.25 20.49
CA ASP A 256 9.92 -10.69 20.35
C ASP A 256 8.82 -10.95 19.30
N PHE A 257 9.18 -10.72 18.02
CA PHE A 257 8.30 -10.92 16.88
C PHE A 257 8.90 -11.94 15.91
N PRO A 258 8.07 -12.70 15.17
CA PRO A 258 8.55 -13.62 14.14
C PRO A 258 9.50 -12.93 13.15
N VAL A 259 10.58 -13.60 12.79
CA VAL A 259 11.59 -13.05 11.85
C VAL A 259 10.93 -12.63 10.53
N LEU A 260 10.04 -13.47 10.01
CA LEU A 260 9.30 -13.17 8.77
C LEU A 260 8.48 -11.87 8.88
N MET A 261 7.81 -11.64 10.02
CA MET A 261 7.07 -10.41 10.26
C MET A 261 7.97 -9.17 10.21
N LYS A 262 9.16 -9.24 10.86
CA LYS A 262 10.15 -8.15 10.84
C LYS A 262 10.59 -7.84 9.41
N GLN A 263 10.91 -8.88 8.64
CA GLN A 263 11.34 -8.75 7.24
C GLN A 263 10.24 -8.14 6.37
N VAL A 264 9.01 -8.68 6.45
CA VAL A 264 7.85 -8.18 5.70
C VAL A 264 7.57 -6.71 6.01
N PHE A 265 7.60 -6.29 7.27
CA PHE A 265 7.34 -4.90 7.64
C PHE A 265 8.40 -3.94 7.10
N VAL A 266 9.68 -4.32 7.16
CA VAL A 266 10.77 -3.51 6.59
C VAL A 266 10.63 -3.38 5.07
N ILE A 267 10.35 -4.49 4.37
CA ILE A 267 10.12 -4.48 2.91
C ILE A 267 8.88 -3.64 2.56
N GLN A 268 7.77 -3.78 3.29
CA GLN A 268 6.57 -2.97 3.09
C GLN A 268 6.85 -1.47 3.30
N ALA A 269 7.65 -1.14 4.30
CA ALA A 269 8.07 0.23 4.55
C ALA A 269 8.95 0.80 3.43
N ALA A 270 9.74 -0.03 2.75
CA ALA A 270 10.60 0.35 1.63
C ALA A 270 9.86 0.44 0.26
N MET A 271 8.55 0.17 0.22
CA MET A 271 7.80 0.28 -1.04
C MET A 271 7.60 1.75 -1.45
N PRO A 272 7.46 2.05 -2.75
CA PRO A 272 7.15 3.40 -3.22
C PRO A 272 5.92 4.01 -2.56
N ALA A 273 5.70 5.31 -2.72
CA ALA A 273 4.54 6.00 -2.18
C ALA A 273 3.21 5.42 -2.71
N ILE A 274 2.17 5.50 -1.90
CA ILE A 274 0.84 4.97 -2.24
C ILE A 274 0.26 5.66 -3.49
N THR A 275 -0.23 4.87 -4.45
CA THR A 275 -0.71 5.35 -5.76
C THR A 275 -1.97 6.22 -5.68
N GLN A 276 -2.70 6.20 -4.59
CA GLN A 276 -3.86 7.05 -4.37
C GLN A 276 -3.49 8.50 -4.06
N THR A 277 -2.27 8.80 -3.60
CA THR A 277 -1.85 10.17 -3.24
C THR A 277 -2.02 11.16 -4.38
N PRO A 278 -1.49 10.93 -5.60
CA PRO A 278 -1.67 11.88 -6.70
C PRO A 278 -3.13 12.03 -7.13
N ILE A 279 -3.93 10.96 -7.06
CA ILE A 279 -5.37 11.00 -7.39
C ILE A 279 -6.12 11.91 -6.42
N LEU A 280 -5.81 11.81 -5.12
CA LEU A 280 -6.41 12.67 -4.12
C LEU A 280 -5.89 14.12 -4.21
N ALA A 281 -4.60 14.31 -4.48
CA ALA A 281 -4.04 15.64 -4.68
C ALA A 281 -4.75 16.36 -5.83
N GLU A 282 -4.97 15.69 -6.97
CA GLU A 282 -5.75 16.24 -8.08
C GLU A 282 -7.20 16.54 -7.68
N ALA A 283 -7.86 15.62 -6.96
CA ALA A 283 -9.25 15.77 -6.54
C ALA A 283 -9.44 16.95 -5.55
N TYR A 284 -8.47 17.23 -4.70
CA TYR A 284 -8.47 18.35 -3.77
C TYR A 284 -7.78 19.61 -4.32
N LYS A 285 -7.22 19.55 -5.54
CA LYS A 285 -6.45 20.66 -6.16
C LYS A 285 -5.23 21.05 -5.31
N ALA A 286 -4.56 20.05 -4.72
CA ALA A 286 -3.38 20.21 -3.86
C ALA A 286 -2.08 20.09 -4.67
#